data_904cdf2051b218ae8f0f967f89bfe272
#
_entry.id   904cdf2051b218ae8f0f967f89bfe272
#
_cell.length_a   1.000
_cell.length_b   1.000
_cell.length_c   1.000
_cell.angle_alpha   90.00
_cell.angle_beta   90.00
_cell.angle_gamma   90.00
#
_symmetry.space_group_name_H-M   'P 1'
#
loop_
_entity.id
_entity.type
_entity.pdbx_description
1 polymer ?
#
loop_
_entity_poly.entity_id
_entity_poly.type
_entity_poly.pdbx_seq_one_letter_code
_entity_poly.pdbx_strand_id
1 'polypeptide(L)'
;LINNKGFVTVSTVVITVAFLSQLYGWMMGIGMEQNYQPEQPIAFSHALHAGENQIDCNYCHSSARHSKHSGIPSANVCMNCHMYVDGSEITDNAGNLKYDGEGSPEIAKIYAAIGWDSENRQYIEGYEQQPIKWVRIHNLPDLAYFNHSQHVNAGQLECQECHGPVETMEEVYQYSELTMGWCINCHRETEVQFNKNEYYQDFHEELTEKYHGEKITAEKIGGLECGKCHY
;
A
#
# COMPACT_ATOMS: atom_id res chain seq x y z
N LEU A 1 -24.84 -20.47 43.82
CA LEU A 1 -24.98 -19.60 42.61
C LEU A 1 -25.56 -20.39 41.43
N ILE A 2 -25.05 -21.58 41.10
CA ILE A 2 -25.44 -22.37 39.92
C ILE A 2 -26.90 -22.87 40.01
N ASN A 3 -27.45 -23.05 41.23
CA ASN A 3 -28.85 -23.48 41.43
C ASN A 3 -29.86 -22.30 41.42
N ASN A 4 -29.42 -21.06 41.27
CA ASN A 4 -30.30 -19.90 41.16
C ASN A 4 -30.71 -19.71 39.71
N LYS A 5 -31.98 -20.01 39.39
CA LYS A 5 -32.53 -19.91 38.03
C LYS A 5 -32.35 -18.53 37.42
N GLY A 6 -32.52 -17.45 38.22
CA GLY A 6 -32.31 -16.09 37.76
C GLY A 6 -30.86 -15.83 37.36
N PHE A 7 -29.89 -16.26 38.16
CA PHE A 7 -28.47 -16.16 37.84
C PHE A 7 -28.10 -16.93 36.57
N VAL A 8 -28.58 -18.15 36.42
CA VAL A 8 -28.35 -18.99 35.22
C VAL A 8 -28.93 -18.31 34.00
N THR A 9 -30.17 -17.82 34.06
CA THR A 9 -30.81 -17.14 32.92
C THR A 9 -30.01 -15.87 32.51
N VAL A 10 -29.67 -15.01 33.45
CA VAL A 10 -28.89 -13.79 33.17
C VAL A 10 -27.51 -14.13 32.57
N SER A 11 -26.81 -15.10 33.16
CA SER A 11 -25.51 -15.53 32.63
C SER A 11 -25.62 -16.11 31.23
N THR A 12 -26.64 -16.91 30.95
CA THR A 12 -26.87 -17.43 29.59
C THR A 12 -27.14 -16.35 28.59
N VAL A 13 -27.97 -15.36 28.93
CA VAL A 13 -28.24 -14.21 28.03
C VAL A 13 -26.95 -13.42 27.77
N VAL A 14 -26.18 -13.11 28.79
CA VAL A 14 -24.91 -12.37 28.63
C VAL A 14 -23.93 -13.13 27.75
N ILE A 15 -23.75 -14.43 27.98
CA ILE A 15 -22.85 -15.27 27.19
C ILE A 15 -23.34 -15.34 25.74
N THR A 16 -24.66 -15.52 25.52
CA THR A 16 -25.22 -15.55 24.17
C THR A 16 -25.02 -14.24 23.43
N VAL A 17 -25.29 -13.10 24.08
CA VAL A 17 -25.07 -11.77 23.48
C VAL A 17 -23.58 -11.55 23.15
N ALA A 18 -22.68 -11.90 24.09
CA ALA A 18 -21.24 -11.80 23.86
C ALA A 18 -20.80 -12.69 22.68
N PHE A 19 -21.29 -13.93 22.61
CA PHE A 19 -20.98 -14.84 21.51
C PHE A 19 -21.48 -14.32 20.15
N LEU A 20 -22.75 -13.85 20.09
CA LEU A 20 -23.31 -13.28 18.88
C LEU A 20 -22.58 -12.00 18.44
N SER A 21 -22.15 -11.17 19.38
CA SER A 21 -21.35 -9.98 19.10
C SER A 21 -19.98 -10.33 18.50
N GLN A 22 -19.30 -11.34 19.06
CA GLN A 22 -18.02 -11.81 18.52
C GLN A 22 -18.20 -12.45 17.14
N LEU A 23 -19.23 -13.28 16.98
CA LEU A 23 -19.55 -13.90 15.70
C LEU A 23 -19.85 -12.84 14.62
N TYR A 24 -20.64 -11.83 14.96
CA TYR A 24 -20.92 -10.69 14.08
C TYR A 24 -19.63 -9.94 13.69
N GLY A 25 -18.79 -9.59 14.66
CA GLY A 25 -17.50 -8.94 14.41
C GLY A 25 -16.61 -9.76 13.48
N TRP A 26 -16.54 -11.07 13.69
CA TRP A 26 -15.78 -11.96 12.81
C TRP A 26 -16.35 -12.01 11.39
N MET A 27 -17.68 -12.11 11.26
CA MET A 27 -18.33 -12.11 9.94
C MET A 27 -18.12 -10.80 9.19
N MET A 28 -18.13 -9.66 9.88
CA MET A 28 -17.88 -8.35 9.28
C MET A 28 -16.42 -8.17 8.81
N GLY A 29 -15.51 -8.98 9.35
CA GLY A 29 -14.10 -9.01 8.91
C GLY A 29 -13.84 -9.89 7.69
N ILE A 30 -14.80 -10.68 7.22
CA ILE A 30 -14.63 -11.53 6.04
C ILE A 30 -14.43 -10.67 4.80
N GLY A 31 -13.30 -10.87 4.10
CA GLY A 31 -12.93 -10.10 2.90
C GLY A 31 -12.24 -8.75 3.18
N MET A 32 -11.98 -8.42 4.44
CA MET A 32 -11.08 -7.32 4.80
C MET A 32 -9.67 -7.88 5.00
N GLU A 33 -8.74 -7.37 4.22
CA GLU A 33 -7.35 -7.85 4.24
C GLU A 33 -6.42 -6.89 5.02
N GLN A 34 -6.95 -6.07 5.92
CA GLN A 34 -6.16 -5.21 6.79
C GLN A 34 -5.15 -6.06 7.60
N ASN A 35 -3.91 -5.59 7.65
CA ASN A 35 -2.76 -6.29 8.24
C ASN A 35 -2.29 -7.54 7.47
N TYR A 36 -2.78 -7.76 6.26
CA TYR A 36 -2.24 -8.81 5.39
C TYR A 36 -0.79 -8.51 5.03
N GLN A 37 0.10 -9.40 5.41
CA GLN A 37 1.55 -9.28 5.28
C GLN A 37 2.11 -10.61 4.76
N PRO A 38 2.04 -10.86 3.46
CA PRO A 38 2.57 -12.09 2.88
C PRO A 38 4.09 -12.05 2.75
N GLU A 39 4.72 -13.21 2.87
CA GLU A 39 6.13 -13.37 2.53
C GLU A 39 6.35 -13.04 1.04
N GLN A 40 7.39 -12.27 0.76
CA GLN A 40 7.78 -11.86 -0.59
C GLN A 40 8.93 -12.72 -1.13
N PRO A 41 9.06 -12.88 -2.45
CA PRO A 41 10.16 -13.66 -3.04
C PRO A 41 11.55 -13.08 -2.71
N ILE A 42 11.61 -11.78 -2.48
CA ILE A 42 12.80 -11.05 -2.04
C ILE A 42 12.40 -10.22 -0.81
N ALA A 43 13.16 -10.32 0.27
CA ALA A 43 12.95 -9.52 1.47
C ALA A 43 13.39 -8.07 1.20
N PHE A 44 12.48 -7.28 0.62
CA PHE A 44 12.71 -5.87 0.31
C PHE A 44 12.25 -4.99 1.47
N SER A 45 13.16 -4.22 2.05
CA SER A 45 12.86 -3.27 3.13
C SER A 45 12.55 -1.88 2.57
N HIS A 46 11.33 -1.41 2.77
CA HIS A 46 10.99 -0.01 2.51
C HIS A 46 11.58 0.91 3.55
N ALA A 47 11.74 0.46 4.81
CA ALA A 47 12.39 1.22 5.86
C ALA A 47 13.82 1.62 5.47
N LEU A 48 14.57 0.69 4.89
CA LEU A 48 15.93 0.98 4.41
C LEU A 48 15.91 1.91 3.19
N HIS A 49 15.08 1.62 2.17
CA HIS A 49 15.13 2.35 0.90
C HIS A 49 14.44 3.71 0.99
N ALA A 50 13.19 3.77 1.43
CA ALA A 50 12.41 5.00 1.51
C ALA A 50 12.63 5.76 2.83
N GLY A 51 12.87 5.05 3.94
CA GLY A 51 13.12 5.65 5.23
C GLY A 51 14.55 6.16 5.37
N GLU A 52 15.52 5.27 5.49
CA GLU A 52 16.92 5.66 5.74
C GLU A 52 17.57 6.34 4.54
N ASN A 53 17.43 5.77 3.34
CA ASN A 53 18.03 6.32 2.13
C ASN A 53 17.18 7.42 1.45
N GLN A 54 15.97 7.68 1.94
CA GLN A 54 15.05 8.73 1.45
C GLN A 54 14.77 8.68 -0.06
N ILE A 55 14.72 7.47 -0.63
CA ILE A 55 14.36 7.29 -2.04
C ILE A 55 12.87 7.56 -2.20
N ASP A 56 12.51 8.51 -3.08
CA ASP A 56 11.13 8.88 -3.36
C ASP A 56 10.31 7.70 -3.87
N CYS A 57 9.07 7.58 -3.39
CA CYS A 57 8.14 6.50 -3.77
C CYS A 57 7.98 6.39 -5.29
N ASN A 58 7.90 7.52 -5.99
CA ASN A 58 7.70 7.56 -7.44
C ASN A 58 8.95 7.16 -8.23
N TYR A 59 10.12 7.07 -7.62
CA TYR A 59 11.30 6.54 -8.29
C TYR A 59 11.07 5.06 -8.69
N CYS A 60 10.46 4.29 -7.80
CA CYS A 60 10.15 2.88 -8.02
C CYS A 60 8.71 2.69 -8.54
N HIS A 61 7.73 3.43 -7.99
CA HIS A 61 6.31 3.34 -8.34
C HIS A 61 5.90 4.44 -9.33
N SER A 62 6.66 4.62 -10.40
CA SER A 62 6.51 5.71 -11.37
C SER A 62 5.14 5.78 -12.05
N SER A 63 4.45 4.64 -12.16
CA SER A 63 3.11 4.56 -12.79
C SER A 63 1.99 5.17 -11.92
N ALA A 64 2.20 5.37 -10.63
CA ALA A 64 1.17 5.87 -9.72
C ALA A 64 0.58 7.21 -10.15
N ARG A 65 1.36 8.09 -10.79
CA ARG A 65 0.91 9.40 -11.29
C ARG A 65 0.21 9.37 -12.64
N HIS A 66 0.33 8.26 -13.39
CA HIS A 66 -0.11 8.20 -14.79
C HIS A 66 -1.08 7.07 -15.10
N SER A 67 -1.24 6.13 -14.18
CA SER A 67 -2.03 4.92 -14.39
C SER A 67 -2.96 4.62 -13.22
N LYS A 68 -3.92 3.74 -13.47
CA LYS A 68 -4.73 3.16 -12.39
C LYS A 68 -3.91 2.30 -11.43
N HIS A 69 -2.81 1.72 -11.90
CA HIS A 69 -1.89 0.91 -11.10
C HIS A 69 -0.62 1.68 -10.80
N SER A 70 -0.13 1.61 -9.56
CA SER A 70 1.15 2.21 -9.18
C SER A 70 2.34 1.52 -9.85
N GLY A 71 2.19 0.24 -10.18
CA GLY A 71 3.24 -0.60 -10.72
C GLY A 71 4.23 -1.06 -9.65
N ILE A 72 4.86 -2.21 -9.93
CA ILE A 72 6.06 -2.66 -9.22
C ILE A 72 7.22 -2.47 -10.20
N PRO A 73 8.35 -1.90 -9.77
CA PRO A 73 9.48 -1.66 -10.66
C PRO A 73 10.03 -2.97 -11.22
N SER A 74 10.48 -2.93 -12.48
CA SER A 74 11.26 -4.04 -13.04
C SER A 74 12.62 -4.16 -12.32
N ALA A 75 13.22 -5.34 -12.34
CA ALA A 75 14.52 -5.56 -11.72
C ALA A 75 15.63 -4.62 -12.23
N ASN A 76 15.48 -4.08 -13.44
CA ASN A 76 16.40 -3.08 -13.99
C ASN A 76 16.44 -1.78 -13.16
N VAL A 77 15.34 -1.39 -12.52
CA VAL A 77 15.33 -0.22 -11.62
C VAL A 77 16.18 -0.47 -10.39
N CYS A 78 16.11 -1.69 -9.84
CA CYS A 78 16.94 -2.12 -8.73
C CYS A 78 18.44 -2.04 -9.10
N MET A 79 18.78 -2.41 -10.33
CA MET A 79 20.15 -2.42 -10.85
C MET A 79 20.76 -1.03 -11.04
N ASN A 80 19.98 0.05 -11.02
CA ASN A 80 20.56 1.39 -11.04
C ASN A 80 21.54 1.63 -9.86
N CYS A 81 21.29 0.96 -8.73
CA CYS A 81 22.15 1.00 -7.56
C CYS A 81 22.85 -0.34 -7.33
N HIS A 82 22.12 -1.46 -7.47
CA HIS A 82 22.61 -2.79 -7.09
C HIS A 82 23.64 -3.40 -8.04
N MET A 83 23.95 -2.80 -9.19
CA MET A 83 25.15 -3.18 -9.93
C MET A 83 26.46 -2.76 -9.21
N TYR A 84 26.38 -1.91 -8.19
CA TYR A 84 27.52 -1.43 -7.39
C TYR A 84 27.37 -1.72 -5.90
N VAL A 85 26.12 -1.83 -5.42
CA VAL A 85 25.78 -2.06 -4.01
C VAL A 85 25.20 -3.45 -3.88
N ASP A 86 26.03 -4.40 -3.49
CA ASP A 86 25.68 -5.82 -3.33
C ASP A 86 25.33 -6.20 -1.88
N GLY A 87 25.45 -5.25 -0.95
CA GLY A 87 25.18 -5.47 0.46
C GLY A 87 26.32 -6.08 1.25
N SER A 88 27.51 -6.28 0.66
CA SER A 88 28.69 -6.81 1.35
C SER A 88 29.17 -5.94 2.51
N GLU A 89 28.89 -4.64 2.47
CA GLU A 89 29.25 -3.67 3.51
C GLU A 89 28.18 -3.48 4.60
N ILE A 90 27.05 -4.18 4.51
CA ILE A 90 25.97 -4.06 5.52
C ILE A 90 26.47 -4.64 6.85
N THR A 91 26.35 -3.83 7.91
CA THR A 91 26.70 -4.24 9.27
C THR A 91 25.46 -4.52 10.12
N ASP A 92 25.62 -5.38 11.13
CA ASP A 92 24.65 -5.57 12.20
C ASP A 92 24.73 -4.44 13.24
N ASN A 93 23.85 -4.47 14.23
CA ASN A 93 23.82 -3.49 15.32
C ASN A 93 25.09 -3.47 16.18
N ALA A 94 25.93 -4.49 16.10
CA ALA A 94 27.22 -4.58 16.78
C ALA A 94 28.40 -4.11 15.92
N GLY A 95 28.14 -3.73 14.65
CA GLY A 95 29.14 -3.27 13.70
C GLY A 95 29.88 -4.37 12.96
N ASN A 96 29.41 -5.64 13.06
CA ASN A 96 29.98 -6.74 12.29
C ASN A 96 29.34 -6.81 10.90
N LEU A 97 30.08 -7.25 9.89
CA LEU A 97 29.51 -7.50 8.56
C LEU A 97 28.40 -8.55 8.64
N LYS A 98 27.22 -8.20 8.20
CA LYS A 98 26.01 -9.07 8.28
C LYS A 98 26.13 -10.31 7.39
N TYR A 99 26.87 -10.22 6.30
CA TYR A 99 27.02 -11.27 5.30
C TYR A 99 28.49 -11.64 5.05
N ASP A 100 29.36 -11.49 6.06
CA ASP A 100 30.78 -11.83 6.02
C ASP A 100 31.56 -11.26 4.80
N GLY A 101 31.03 -10.20 4.19
CA GLY A 101 31.57 -9.55 2.99
C GLY A 101 31.19 -10.22 1.66
N GLU A 102 30.34 -11.26 1.67
CA GLU A 102 29.94 -11.99 0.46
C GLU A 102 28.77 -11.37 -0.31
N GLY A 103 28.18 -10.31 0.27
CA GLY A 103 26.97 -9.67 -0.29
C GLY A 103 25.68 -10.25 0.25
N SER A 104 24.56 -9.54 -0.01
CA SER A 104 23.24 -9.93 0.47
C SER A 104 22.66 -11.09 -0.35
N PRO A 105 22.19 -12.18 0.29
CA PRO A 105 21.50 -13.25 -0.41
C PRO A 105 20.21 -12.79 -1.08
N GLU A 106 19.58 -11.72 -0.59
CA GLU A 106 18.38 -11.14 -1.19
C GLU A 106 18.70 -10.38 -2.49
N ILE A 107 19.83 -9.66 -2.54
CA ILE A 107 20.31 -9.02 -3.76
C ILE A 107 20.76 -10.08 -4.78
N ALA A 108 21.36 -11.17 -4.33
CA ALA A 108 21.72 -12.28 -5.21
C ALA A 108 20.51 -12.89 -5.95
N LYS A 109 19.31 -12.85 -5.36
CA LYS A 109 18.06 -13.25 -6.05
C LYS A 109 17.73 -12.33 -7.22
N ILE A 110 18.01 -11.00 -7.10
CA ILE A 110 17.85 -10.05 -8.21
C ILE A 110 18.82 -10.42 -9.32
N TYR A 111 20.10 -10.66 -8.99
CA TYR A 111 21.13 -11.04 -9.95
C TYR A 111 20.75 -12.32 -10.70
N ALA A 112 20.28 -13.33 -9.97
CA ALA A 112 19.79 -14.57 -10.57
C ALA A 112 18.57 -14.34 -11.48
N ALA A 113 17.68 -13.44 -11.14
CA ALA A 113 16.49 -13.16 -11.97
C ALA A 113 16.86 -12.52 -13.32
N ILE A 114 17.89 -11.69 -13.38
CA ILE A 114 18.26 -10.92 -14.58
C ILE A 114 19.52 -11.40 -15.28
N GLY A 115 20.22 -12.38 -14.72
CA GLY A 115 21.49 -12.87 -15.27
C GLY A 115 22.64 -11.89 -15.10
N TRP A 116 22.81 -11.35 -13.89
CA TRP A 116 23.91 -10.46 -13.56
C TRP A 116 25.06 -11.25 -12.92
N ASP A 117 26.24 -11.14 -13.51
CA ASP A 117 27.49 -11.64 -12.94
C ASP A 117 28.10 -10.54 -12.07
N SER A 118 28.03 -10.72 -10.74
CA SER A 118 28.51 -9.74 -9.78
C SER A 118 30.05 -9.66 -9.71
N GLU A 119 30.76 -10.75 -10.05
CA GLU A 119 32.24 -10.77 -10.04
C GLU A 119 32.77 -9.96 -11.21
N ASN A 120 32.23 -10.18 -12.40
CA ASN A 120 32.68 -9.51 -13.62
C ASN A 120 31.90 -8.21 -13.91
N ARG A 121 30.86 -7.90 -13.11
CA ARG A 121 29.97 -6.73 -13.25
C ARG A 121 29.41 -6.57 -14.66
N GLN A 122 28.85 -7.65 -15.20
CA GLN A 122 28.26 -7.67 -16.53
C GLN A 122 27.04 -8.59 -16.62
N TYR A 123 26.19 -8.35 -17.58
CA TYR A 123 25.12 -9.29 -17.90
C TYR A 123 25.67 -10.52 -18.60
N ILE A 124 25.17 -11.70 -18.22
CA ILE A 124 25.51 -12.96 -18.86
C ILE A 124 24.84 -12.99 -20.24
N GLU A 125 25.66 -13.10 -21.29
CA GLU A 125 25.15 -13.15 -22.67
C GLU A 125 24.26 -14.37 -22.89
N GLY A 126 23.10 -14.15 -23.52
CA GLY A 126 22.12 -15.20 -23.78
C GLY A 126 21.33 -15.68 -22.58
N TYR A 127 21.46 -15.02 -21.41
CA TYR A 127 20.69 -15.38 -20.23
C TYR A 127 19.21 -15.06 -20.40
N GLU A 128 18.34 -16.03 -20.15
CA GLU A 128 16.89 -15.84 -20.16
C GLU A 128 16.42 -15.26 -18.83
N GLN A 129 16.11 -13.96 -18.82
CA GLN A 129 15.67 -13.26 -17.62
C GLN A 129 14.33 -13.80 -17.14
N GLN A 130 14.19 -13.92 -15.81
CA GLN A 130 12.99 -14.39 -15.15
C GLN A 130 12.32 -13.26 -14.36
N PRO A 131 11.00 -13.06 -14.49
CA PRO A 131 10.31 -12.04 -13.72
C PRO A 131 10.24 -12.41 -12.23
N ILE A 132 10.50 -11.45 -11.36
CA ILE A 132 10.29 -11.60 -9.92
C ILE A 132 8.77 -11.61 -9.67
N LYS A 133 8.24 -12.70 -9.11
CA LYS A 133 6.82 -12.90 -8.88
C LYS A 133 6.39 -12.36 -7.52
N TRP A 134 6.31 -11.03 -7.43
CA TRP A 134 5.85 -10.35 -6.23
C TRP A 134 4.42 -10.75 -5.84
N VAL A 135 4.18 -10.93 -4.55
CA VAL A 135 2.84 -11.19 -4.00
C VAL A 135 2.13 -9.87 -3.80
N ARG A 136 0.94 -9.74 -4.37
CA ARG A 136 0.13 -8.52 -4.24
C ARG A 136 -0.40 -8.41 -2.82
N ILE A 137 -0.14 -7.26 -2.16
CA ILE A 137 -0.56 -6.98 -0.79
C ILE A 137 -1.91 -6.26 -0.77
N HIS A 138 -1.99 -5.11 -1.46
CA HIS A 138 -3.20 -4.31 -1.52
C HIS A 138 -4.13 -4.82 -2.62
N ASN A 139 -5.26 -5.37 -2.22
CA ASN A 139 -6.20 -6.01 -3.13
C ASN A 139 -7.61 -5.45 -2.93
N LEU A 140 -8.23 -5.00 -4.01
CA LEU A 140 -9.65 -4.65 -4.03
C LEU A 140 -10.42 -5.77 -4.75
N PRO A 141 -11.71 -5.98 -4.40
CA PRO A 141 -12.58 -6.86 -5.16
C PRO A 141 -12.63 -6.45 -6.64
N ASP A 142 -12.76 -7.43 -7.55
CA ASP A 142 -12.76 -7.19 -9.00
C ASP A 142 -13.84 -6.19 -9.46
N LEU A 143 -14.93 -6.10 -8.69
CA LEU A 143 -16.02 -5.16 -8.94
C LEU A 143 -15.71 -3.71 -8.55
N ALA A 144 -14.59 -3.46 -7.86
CA ALA A 144 -14.21 -2.12 -7.40
C ALA A 144 -13.09 -1.55 -8.26
N TYR A 145 -13.38 -0.42 -8.91
CA TYR A 145 -12.40 0.34 -9.67
C TYR A 145 -11.69 1.35 -8.79
N PHE A 146 -10.37 1.36 -8.86
CA PHE A 146 -9.53 2.38 -8.23
C PHE A 146 -8.47 2.87 -9.21
N ASN A 147 -8.23 4.17 -9.21
CA ASN A 147 -7.25 4.79 -10.10
C ASN A 147 -6.25 5.62 -9.30
N HIS A 148 -5.00 5.17 -9.21
CA HIS A 148 -3.94 5.88 -8.51
C HIS A 148 -3.72 7.29 -9.09
N SER A 149 -3.72 7.47 -10.42
CA SER A 149 -3.43 8.79 -11.00
C SER A 149 -4.46 9.85 -10.63
N GLN A 150 -5.72 9.47 -10.41
CA GLN A 150 -6.75 10.40 -9.95
C GLN A 150 -6.53 10.82 -8.49
N HIS A 151 -6.05 9.92 -7.64
CA HIS A 151 -5.80 10.21 -6.22
C HIS A 151 -4.45 10.91 -6.02
N VAL A 152 -3.39 10.39 -6.63
CA VAL A 152 -2.02 10.88 -6.43
C VAL A 152 -1.75 12.15 -7.26
N ASN A 153 -2.13 12.17 -8.54
CA ASN A 153 -1.84 13.30 -9.43
C ASN A 153 -2.94 14.37 -9.39
N ALA A 154 -4.20 14.00 -9.60
CA ALA A 154 -5.29 14.96 -9.59
C ALA A 154 -5.70 15.36 -8.16
N GLY A 155 -5.81 14.39 -7.25
CA GLY A 155 -6.18 14.61 -5.85
C GLY A 155 -5.05 15.12 -4.97
N GLN A 156 -3.78 15.00 -5.41
CA GLN A 156 -2.58 15.40 -4.68
C GLN A 156 -2.47 14.78 -3.28
N LEU A 157 -2.96 13.54 -3.14
CA LEU A 157 -2.87 12.79 -1.89
C LEU A 157 -1.49 12.15 -1.76
N GLU A 158 -0.98 12.17 -0.54
CA GLU A 158 0.27 11.49 -0.23
C GLU A 158 0.06 9.96 -0.15
N CYS A 159 1.09 9.20 -0.45
CA CYS A 159 1.02 7.74 -0.49
C CYS A 159 0.59 7.16 0.87
N GLN A 160 1.06 7.78 1.94
CA GLN A 160 0.82 7.36 3.31
C GLN A 160 -0.64 7.46 3.76
N GLU A 161 -1.45 8.32 3.13
CA GLU A 161 -2.89 8.44 3.43
C GLU A 161 -3.63 7.10 3.28
N CYS A 162 -3.18 6.28 2.33
CA CYS A 162 -3.77 4.97 2.06
C CYS A 162 -2.87 3.81 2.51
N HIS A 163 -1.56 3.94 2.32
CA HIS A 163 -0.59 2.86 2.56
C HIS A 163 0.04 2.89 3.96
N GLY A 164 -0.25 3.94 4.76
CA GLY A 164 0.38 4.13 6.06
C GLY A 164 1.87 4.51 5.95
N PRO A 165 2.61 4.47 7.05
CA PRO A 165 4.02 4.88 7.10
C PRO A 165 4.94 3.82 6.49
N VAL A 166 4.83 3.59 5.17
CA VAL A 166 5.58 2.55 4.43
C VAL A 166 7.09 2.70 4.62
N GLU A 167 7.57 3.93 4.73
CA GLU A 167 8.98 4.26 4.99
C GLU A 167 9.50 3.76 6.35
N THR A 168 8.64 3.20 7.19
CA THR A 168 9.03 2.54 8.44
C THR A 168 8.86 1.03 8.42
N MET A 169 8.39 0.47 7.31
CA MET A 169 8.06 -0.94 7.19
C MET A 169 9.23 -1.74 6.62
N GLU A 170 9.74 -2.71 7.40
CA GLU A 170 10.67 -3.72 6.90
C GLU A 170 9.95 -4.65 5.90
N GLU A 171 8.78 -5.12 6.27
CA GLU A 171 7.88 -5.90 5.44
C GLU A 171 6.56 -5.14 5.30
N VAL A 172 6.15 -4.85 4.07
CA VAL A 172 4.91 -4.11 3.80
C VAL A 172 3.70 -4.96 4.09
N TYR A 173 2.71 -4.36 4.74
CA TYR A 173 1.40 -4.95 4.98
C TYR A 173 0.29 -3.99 4.57
N GLN A 174 -0.91 -4.50 4.36
CA GLN A 174 -2.08 -3.66 4.09
C GLN A 174 -2.46 -2.87 5.35
N TYR A 175 -2.13 -1.58 5.37
CA TYR A 175 -2.37 -0.69 6.51
C TYR A 175 -3.84 -0.31 6.67
N SER A 176 -4.44 0.21 5.61
CA SER A 176 -5.83 0.68 5.62
C SER A 176 -6.80 -0.46 5.32
N GLU A 177 -8.04 -0.32 5.79
CA GLU A 177 -9.09 -1.31 5.57
C GLU A 177 -9.43 -1.50 4.09
N LEU A 178 -9.37 -0.41 3.30
CA LEU A 178 -9.74 -0.37 1.89
C LEU A 178 -11.17 -0.86 1.61
N THR A 179 -12.05 -0.72 2.61
CA THR A 179 -13.48 -1.04 2.49
C THR A 179 -14.23 0.08 1.76
N MET A 180 -15.41 -0.23 1.22
CA MET A 180 -16.28 0.80 0.61
C MET A 180 -16.58 1.93 1.61
N GLY A 181 -16.85 1.59 2.89
CA GLY A 181 -17.10 2.58 3.95
C GLY A 181 -15.90 3.49 4.18
N TRP A 182 -14.70 2.95 4.19
CA TRP A 182 -13.46 3.71 4.33
C TRP A 182 -13.28 4.72 3.18
N CYS A 183 -13.48 4.28 1.94
CA CYS A 183 -13.41 5.16 0.77
C CYS A 183 -14.47 6.29 0.82
N ILE A 184 -15.72 5.94 1.15
CA ILE A 184 -16.83 6.89 1.26
C ILE A 184 -16.56 7.95 2.34
N ASN A 185 -16.05 7.55 3.50
CA ASN A 185 -15.74 8.48 4.58
C ASN A 185 -14.64 9.46 4.15
N CYS A 186 -13.57 8.97 3.53
CA CYS A 186 -12.53 9.82 2.97
C CYS A 186 -13.11 10.83 1.95
N HIS A 187 -13.96 10.40 1.02
CA HIS A 187 -14.58 11.27 0.02
C HIS A 187 -15.54 12.33 0.61
N ARG A 188 -16.11 12.07 1.78
CA ARG A 188 -16.94 13.02 2.52
C ARG A 188 -16.13 14.06 3.29
N GLU A 189 -14.95 13.70 3.73
CA GLU A 189 -14.14 14.51 4.63
C GLU A 189 -13.02 15.27 3.91
N THR A 190 -12.44 14.65 2.85
CA THR A 190 -11.27 15.19 2.17
C THR A 190 -11.65 16.29 1.19
N GLU A 191 -11.03 17.44 1.37
CA GLU A 191 -11.17 18.59 0.48
C GLU A 191 -10.42 18.39 -0.83
N VAL A 192 -11.07 18.73 -1.94
CA VAL A 192 -10.45 18.67 -3.27
C VAL A 192 -9.44 19.80 -3.43
N GLN A 193 -8.23 19.45 -3.89
CA GLN A 193 -7.12 20.39 -4.08
C GLN A 193 -7.24 21.09 -5.44
N PHE A 194 -8.04 22.16 -5.53
CA PHE A 194 -8.24 22.90 -6.77
C PHE A 194 -6.97 23.66 -7.22
N ASN A 195 -6.18 24.17 -6.29
CA ASN A 195 -5.02 25.03 -6.58
C ASN A 195 -3.89 24.34 -7.36
N LYS A 196 -3.89 23.02 -7.38
CA LYS A 196 -2.83 22.21 -8.01
C LYS A 196 -3.30 21.49 -9.28
N ASN A 197 -4.56 21.69 -9.69
CA ASN A 197 -5.14 21.03 -10.85
C ASN A 197 -5.92 22.05 -11.69
N GLU A 198 -5.33 22.44 -12.83
CA GLU A 198 -5.90 23.44 -13.75
C GLU A 198 -7.32 23.10 -14.20
N TYR A 199 -7.63 21.82 -14.40
CA TYR A 199 -8.96 21.37 -14.79
C TYR A 199 -10.05 21.76 -13.77
N TYR A 200 -9.73 21.71 -12.49
CA TYR A 200 -10.68 22.07 -11.45
C TYR A 200 -10.69 23.55 -11.08
N GLN A 201 -9.66 24.30 -11.45
CA GLN A 201 -9.59 25.75 -11.16
C GLN A 201 -10.75 26.50 -11.82
N ASP A 202 -11.09 26.17 -13.06
CA ASP A 202 -12.17 26.81 -13.80
C ASP A 202 -13.54 26.62 -13.14
N PHE A 203 -13.72 25.53 -12.40
CA PHE A 203 -14.96 25.22 -11.68
C PHE A 203 -14.96 25.66 -10.22
N HIS A 204 -13.82 26.11 -9.70
CA HIS A 204 -13.69 26.44 -8.28
C HIS A 204 -14.62 27.58 -7.85
N GLU A 205 -14.72 28.64 -8.63
CA GLU A 205 -15.60 29.78 -8.34
C GLU A 205 -17.07 29.34 -8.35
N GLU A 206 -17.50 28.62 -9.39
CA GLU A 206 -18.87 28.11 -9.51
C GLU A 206 -19.25 27.17 -8.36
N LEU A 207 -18.35 26.27 -8.00
CA LEU A 207 -18.57 25.33 -6.87
C LEU A 207 -18.59 26.08 -5.53
N THR A 208 -17.72 27.08 -5.35
CA THR A 208 -17.69 27.89 -4.12
C THR A 208 -19.00 28.68 -3.95
N GLU A 209 -19.52 29.26 -5.02
CA GLU A 209 -20.83 29.94 -5.00
C GLU A 209 -21.96 28.94 -4.71
N LYS A 210 -21.99 27.81 -5.42
CA LYS A 210 -22.99 26.76 -5.26
C LYS A 210 -23.08 26.21 -3.84
N TYR A 211 -21.94 26.06 -3.17
CA TYR A 211 -21.87 25.52 -1.82
C TYR A 211 -21.64 26.59 -0.74
N HIS A 212 -21.93 27.87 -1.07
CA HIS A 212 -21.93 28.99 -0.12
C HIS A 212 -20.64 29.18 0.66
N GLY A 213 -19.48 28.88 0.05
CA GLY A 213 -18.17 28.96 0.69
C GLY A 213 -17.83 27.81 1.63
N GLU A 214 -18.66 26.77 1.68
CA GLU A 214 -18.30 25.56 2.41
C GLU A 214 -17.16 24.80 1.73
N LYS A 215 -16.47 23.97 2.52
CA LYS A 215 -15.44 23.04 2.04
C LYS A 215 -15.97 22.17 0.90
N ILE A 216 -15.28 22.17 -0.24
CA ILE A 216 -15.62 21.34 -1.39
C ILE A 216 -14.92 19.98 -1.25
N THR A 217 -15.71 18.96 -0.94
CA THR A 217 -15.22 17.58 -0.80
C THR A 217 -15.41 16.77 -2.09
N ALA A 218 -14.76 15.62 -2.18
CA ALA A 218 -14.93 14.71 -3.31
C ALA A 218 -16.41 14.29 -3.50
N GLU A 219 -17.18 14.14 -2.42
CA GLU A 219 -18.63 13.91 -2.46
C GLU A 219 -19.35 14.99 -3.26
N LYS A 220 -19.07 16.28 -3.00
CA LYS A 220 -19.75 17.42 -3.62
C LYS A 220 -19.50 17.53 -5.14
N ILE A 221 -18.44 16.91 -5.64
CA ILE A 221 -18.12 16.83 -7.07
C ILE A 221 -18.46 15.47 -7.70
N GLY A 222 -19.32 14.68 -7.05
CA GLY A 222 -19.81 13.40 -7.57
C GLY A 222 -18.93 12.18 -7.26
N GLY A 223 -17.98 12.30 -6.34
CA GLY A 223 -17.07 11.19 -5.96
C GLY A 223 -17.75 10.03 -5.22
N LEU A 224 -19.05 10.14 -4.90
CA LEU A 224 -19.84 9.06 -4.30
C LEU A 224 -20.86 8.42 -5.25
N GLU A 225 -20.85 8.77 -6.52
CA GLU A 225 -21.69 8.10 -7.51
C GLU A 225 -21.23 6.65 -7.69
N CYS A 226 -22.17 5.70 -7.61
CA CYS A 226 -21.87 4.27 -7.64
C CYS A 226 -21.01 3.87 -8.85
N GLY A 227 -21.30 4.40 -10.03
CA GLY A 227 -20.56 4.14 -11.26
C GLY A 227 -19.15 4.74 -11.34
N LYS A 228 -18.70 5.49 -10.32
CA LYS A 228 -17.31 5.96 -10.23
C LYS A 228 -16.37 4.89 -9.66
N CYS A 229 -16.93 4.00 -8.85
CA CYS A 229 -16.18 2.94 -8.16
C CYS A 229 -16.60 1.54 -8.63
N HIS A 230 -17.78 1.38 -9.21
CA HIS A 230 -18.31 0.08 -9.65
C HIS A 230 -18.67 0.09 -11.14
N TYR A 231 -18.36 -1.00 -11.85
CA TYR A 231 -18.65 -1.22 -13.27
C TYR A 231 -19.20 -2.62 -13.53
#